data_35241dce91b3c25da63fbf6f7a74d96e
#
_entry.id   35241dce91b3c25da63fbf6f7a74d96e
#
_cell.length_a   1.000
_cell.length_b   1.000
_cell.length_c   1.000
_cell.angle_alpha   90.00
_cell.angle_beta   90.00
_cell.angle_gamma   90.00
#
_symmetry.space_group_name_H-M   'P 1'
#
loop_
_entity.id
_entity.type
_entity.pdbx_description
1 polymer ?
#
loop_
_entity_poly.entity_id
_entity_poly.type
_entity_poly.pdbx_seq_one_letter_code
_entity_poly.pdbx_strand_id
1 'polypeptide(L)'
;MIKMFNIKSLSFKEKLEKVHDIEDQIFNLYSVDIHNFYCRHCNSKRLKPYRSNQGGYIKLKCYGCNNDFDVLDIVKIIDERLKNFKVGAIVDYLLSIDYTNVSSVPQLKEKTENLVDTDYDEFIADALNKFNRAVDTNNNQELEYLYSRGYTLKDLELLKNYLGIDEQNNIVFACSRESYILRLLKPWHDKKNGKEIRYQNSVKLKNTRHYCYLLDTVNQENVIKNNYNIFIFEGAFDTITFRILCNNKCLAFSTGGADSNHNLIADKINSVADKIDNKVNVFILFDNDIAGENNTSLLAELFNKNKVNVYTKMSKFLFKNSKDITDEFKINRAELENRIECLLNTI
;
A
#
# COMPACT_ATOMS: atom_id res chain seq x y z
N MET A 1 -14.21 -41.32 -14.36
CA MET A 1 -14.38 -40.30 -15.46
C MET A 1 -14.94 -39.03 -14.81
N ILE A 2 -14.06 -38.13 -14.32
CA ILE A 2 -14.49 -36.85 -13.74
C ILE A 2 -14.87 -35.96 -14.90
N LYS A 3 -16.16 -35.64 -15.04
CA LYS A 3 -16.68 -34.71 -16.06
C LYS A 3 -15.90 -33.40 -15.89
N MET A 4 -15.25 -32.93 -16.97
CA MET A 4 -14.76 -31.53 -17.07
C MET A 4 -15.98 -30.61 -16.85
N PHE A 5 -16.16 -30.16 -15.62
CA PHE A 5 -17.16 -29.17 -15.30
C PHE A 5 -16.73 -27.82 -15.90
N ASN A 6 -17.70 -27.11 -16.48
CA ASN A 6 -17.44 -25.77 -16.99
C ASN A 6 -17.20 -24.82 -15.79
N ILE A 7 -15.96 -24.76 -15.32
CA ILE A 7 -15.53 -23.98 -14.15
C ILE A 7 -15.92 -22.49 -14.27
N LYS A 8 -16.07 -22.00 -15.51
CA LYS A 8 -16.41 -20.61 -15.78
C LYS A 8 -17.84 -20.23 -15.35
N SER A 9 -18.73 -21.19 -15.21
CA SER A 9 -20.14 -20.93 -14.82
C SER A 9 -20.40 -21.01 -13.32
N LEU A 10 -19.41 -21.45 -12.52
CA LEU A 10 -19.55 -21.59 -11.08
C LEU A 10 -19.35 -20.27 -10.34
N SER A 11 -20.16 -20.04 -9.30
CA SER A 11 -19.92 -18.98 -8.33
C SER A 11 -18.61 -19.20 -7.57
N PHE A 12 -18.07 -18.15 -6.96
CA PHE A 12 -16.83 -18.26 -6.16
C PHE A 12 -16.99 -19.26 -5.00
N LYS A 13 -18.16 -19.29 -4.35
CA LYS A 13 -18.45 -20.22 -3.25
C LYS A 13 -18.41 -21.68 -3.72
N GLU A 14 -19.06 -21.99 -4.84
CA GLU A 14 -19.05 -23.34 -5.43
C GLU A 14 -17.65 -23.79 -5.86
N LYS A 15 -16.85 -22.85 -6.37
CA LYS A 15 -15.44 -23.11 -6.71
C LYS A 15 -14.60 -23.43 -5.47
N LEU A 16 -14.81 -22.68 -4.38
CA LEU A 16 -14.09 -22.89 -3.12
C LEU A 16 -14.46 -24.25 -2.51
N GLU A 17 -15.74 -24.62 -2.50
CA GLU A 17 -16.19 -25.95 -2.06
C GLU A 17 -15.50 -27.06 -2.87
N LYS A 18 -15.40 -26.91 -4.19
CA LYS A 18 -14.68 -27.88 -5.05
C LYS A 18 -13.18 -27.97 -4.77
N VAL A 19 -12.52 -26.88 -4.40
CA VAL A 19 -11.11 -26.92 -3.98
C VAL A 19 -10.97 -27.74 -2.69
N HIS A 20 -11.90 -27.58 -1.75
CA HIS A 20 -11.91 -28.38 -0.52
C HIS A 20 -12.24 -29.86 -0.76
N ASP A 21 -13.07 -30.18 -1.76
CA ASP A 21 -13.34 -31.58 -2.15
C ASP A 21 -12.09 -32.33 -2.66
N ILE A 22 -11.10 -31.59 -3.18
CA ILE A 22 -9.87 -32.15 -3.75
C ILE A 22 -8.61 -31.79 -2.93
N GLU A 23 -8.76 -31.33 -1.69
CA GLU A 23 -7.62 -30.85 -0.88
C GLU A 23 -6.53 -31.92 -0.66
N ASP A 24 -6.90 -33.19 -0.49
CA ASP A 24 -5.94 -34.29 -0.37
C ASP A 24 -5.10 -34.46 -1.65
N GLN A 25 -5.71 -34.28 -2.84
CA GLN A 25 -5.02 -34.34 -4.12
C GLN A 25 -4.07 -33.14 -4.28
N ILE A 26 -4.48 -31.94 -3.81
CA ILE A 26 -3.65 -30.74 -3.81
C ILE A 26 -2.44 -30.97 -2.88
N PHE A 27 -2.64 -31.44 -1.65
CA PHE A 27 -1.54 -31.73 -0.74
C PHE A 27 -0.55 -32.75 -1.30
N ASN A 28 -1.06 -33.82 -1.92
CA ASN A 28 -0.20 -34.81 -2.58
C ASN A 28 0.62 -34.20 -3.71
N LEU A 29 -0.01 -33.38 -4.57
CA LEU A 29 0.67 -32.73 -5.69
C LEU A 29 1.81 -31.82 -5.23
N TYR A 30 1.59 -31.07 -4.14
CA TYR A 30 2.58 -30.17 -3.58
C TYR A 30 3.54 -30.85 -2.58
N SER A 31 3.44 -32.19 -2.42
CA SER A 31 4.23 -32.98 -1.46
C SER A 31 4.14 -32.43 -0.03
N VAL A 32 2.95 -32.00 0.38
CA VAL A 32 2.69 -31.41 1.69
C VAL A 32 2.47 -32.52 2.73
N ASP A 33 3.37 -32.62 3.69
CA ASP A 33 3.11 -33.37 4.91
C ASP A 33 2.44 -32.45 5.95
N ILE A 34 1.11 -32.55 6.05
CA ILE A 34 0.30 -31.75 6.98
C ILE A 34 0.63 -31.99 8.45
N HIS A 35 1.29 -33.11 8.79
CA HIS A 35 1.71 -33.47 10.15
C HIS A 35 3.07 -32.87 10.51
N ASN A 36 3.91 -32.57 9.52
CA ASN A 36 5.25 -32.00 9.69
C ASN A 36 5.40 -30.58 9.11
N PHE A 37 4.29 -29.88 8.91
CA PHE A 37 4.30 -28.53 8.37
C PHE A 37 4.76 -27.51 9.42
N TYR A 38 5.51 -26.49 8.97
CA TYR A 38 6.02 -25.41 9.83
C TYR A 38 5.21 -24.13 9.61
N CYS A 39 4.86 -23.47 10.72
CA CYS A 39 4.27 -22.15 10.66
C CYS A 39 5.29 -21.12 10.17
N ARG A 40 5.09 -20.53 9.01
CA ARG A 40 5.98 -19.48 8.52
C ARG A 40 5.79 -18.12 9.22
N HIS A 41 4.73 -17.97 10.01
CA HIS A 41 4.52 -16.76 10.82
C HIS A 41 5.41 -16.70 12.05
N CYS A 42 5.59 -17.84 12.73
CA CYS A 42 6.33 -17.88 13.99
C CYS A 42 7.38 -19.01 14.06
N ASN A 43 7.69 -19.66 12.94
CA ASN A 43 8.62 -20.79 12.79
C ASN A 43 8.35 -21.97 13.75
N SER A 44 7.14 -22.06 14.30
CA SER A 44 6.75 -23.12 15.22
C SER A 44 6.44 -24.42 14.48
N LYS A 45 6.92 -25.56 15.02
CA LYS A 45 6.50 -26.89 14.62
C LYS A 45 5.16 -27.33 15.26
N ARG A 46 4.49 -26.43 15.98
CA ARG A 46 3.27 -26.74 16.74
C ARG A 46 1.99 -26.57 15.91
N LEU A 47 2.02 -26.98 14.65
CA LEU A 47 0.81 -27.04 13.83
C LEU A 47 0.16 -28.41 14.01
N LYS A 48 -1.17 -28.41 14.14
CA LYS A 48 -1.95 -29.65 14.16
C LYS A 48 -3.09 -29.56 13.16
N PRO A 49 -3.25 -30.57 12.31
CA PRO A 49 -4.40 -30.67 11.43
C PRO A 49 -5.67 -30.94 12.22
N TYR A 50 -6.76 -30.30 11.81
CA TYR A 50 -8.09 -30.57 12.29
C TYR A 50 -9.11 -30.36 11.16
N ARG A 51 -10.29 -30.97 11.27
CA ARG A 51 -11.37 -30.72 10.33
C ARG A 51 -12.26 -29.57 10.82
N SER A 52 -12.52 -28.63 9.94
CA SER A 52 -13.41 -27.50 10.25
C SER A 52 -14.84 -27.99 10.52
N ASN A 53 -15.48 -27.44 11.55
CA ASN A 53 -16.91 -27.68 11.82
C ASN A 53 -17.83 -27.11 10.73
N GLN A 54 -17.31 -26.18 9.92
CA GLN A 54 -18.00 -25.60 8.78
C GLN A 54 -17.47 -26.23 7.48
N GLY A 55 -18.08 -27.35 7.05
CA GLY A 55 -17.77 -27.98 5.76
C GLY A 55 -16.75 -29.13 5.80
N GLY A 56 -16.18 -29.47 6.95
CA GLY A 56 -15.34 -30.68 7.12
C GLY A 56 -13.96 -30.64 6.46
N TYR A 57 -13.52 -29.50 5.88
CA TYR A 57 -12.22 -29.35 5.22
C TYR A 57 -11.06 -29.24 6.21
N ILE A 58 -9.85 -29.56 5.75
CA ILE A 58 -8.66 -29.60 6.58
C ILE A 58 -8.14 -28.16 6.86
N LYS A 59 -7.89 -27.89 8.14
CA LYS A 59 -7.15 -26.70 8.61
C LYS A 59 -5.96 -27.10 9.45
N LEU A 60 -4.91 -26.30 9.41
CA LEU A 60 -3.75 -26.42 10.29
C LEU A 60 -3.81 -25.32 11.36
N LYS A 61 -4.01 -25.67 12.62
CA LYS A 61 -3.92 -24.76 13.77
C LYS A 61 -2.49 -24.62 14.24
N CYS A 62 -1.97 -23.40 14.25
CA CYS A 62 -0.68 -23.11 14.88
C CYS A 62 -0.85 -22.72 16.34
N TYR A 63 -0.35 -23.55 17.25
CA TYR A 63 -0.36 -23.28 18.69
C TYR A 63 0.76 -22.33 19.16
N GLY A 64 1.61 -21.87 18.25
CA GLY A 64 2.64 -20.84 18.54
C GLY A 64 2.11 -19.40 18.38
N CYS A 65 1.40 -19.14 17.29
CA CYS A 65 0.86 -17.80 17.00
C CYS A 65 -0.67 -17.75 16.90
N ASN A 66 -1.34 -18.86 17.20
CA ASN A 66 -2.80 -19.02 17.18
C ASN A 66 -3.49 -18.83 15.81
N ASN A 67 -2.74 -18.82 14.71
CA ASN A 67 -3.29 -18.71 13.36
C ASN A 67 -3.80 -20.07 12.85
N ASP A 68 -4.84 -20.01 12.00
CA ASP A 68 -5.35 -21.14 11.24
C ASP A 68 -4.96 -20.97 9.76
N PHE A 69 -4.62 -22.08 9.10
CA PHE A 69 -4.26 -22.12 7.68
C PHE A 69 -5.14 -23.14 6.98
N ASP A 70 -5.79 -22.77 5.90
CA ASP A 70 -6.49 -23.69 5.00
C ASP A 70 -5.60 -24.12 3.81
N VAL A 71 -6.16 -24.91 2.90
CA VAL A 71 -5.43 -25.41 1.72
C VAL A 71 -4.89 -24.26 0.84
N LEU A 72 -5.61 -23.15 0.73
CA LEU A 72 -5.19 -22.00 -0.09
C LEU A 72 -4.02 -21.26 0.55
N ASP A 73 -4.05 -21.09 1.88
CA ASP A 73 -2.95 -20.49 2.64
C ASP A 73 -1.69 -21.34 2.55
N ILE A 74 -1.84 -22.66 2.67
CA ILE A 74 -0.72 -23.62 2.59
C ILE A 74 -0.09 -23.61 1.20
N VAL A 75 -0.91 -23.64 0.16
CA VAL A 75 -0.40 -23.59 -1.24
C VAL A 75 0.31 -22.28 -1.51
N LYS A 76 -0.22 -21.14 -1.05
CA LYS A 76 0.46 -19.83 -1.14
C LYS A 76 1.82 -19.79 -0.42
N ILE A 77 1.92 -20.52 0.68
CA ILE A 77 3.16 -20.61 1.46
C ILE A 77 4.22 -21.40 0.71
N ILE A 78 3.82 -22.47 0.01
CA ILE A 78 4.74 -23.42 -0.62
C ILE A 78 5.11 -23.00 -2.03
N ASP A 79 4.12 -22.54 -2.80
CA ASP A 79 4.31 -22.10 -4.17
C ASP A 79 4.51 -20.58 -4.23
N GLU A 80 5.76 -20.16 -4.29
CA GLU A 80 6.12 -18.74 -4.34
C GLU A 80 5.50 -18.00 -5.53
N ARG A 81 5.17 -18.70 -6.60
CA ARG A 81 4.50 -18.14 -7.79
C ARG A 81 3.08 -17.65 -7.45
N LEU A 82 2.42 -18.29 -6.49
CA LEU A 82 1.05 -17.96 -6.06
C LEU A 82 0.99 -16.89 -4.96
N LYS A 83 2.13 -16.52 -4.38
CA LYS A 83 2.21 -15.62 -3.22
C LYS A 83 1.43 -14.30 -3.42
N ASN A 84 1.45 -13.78 -4.64
CA ASN A 84 0.85 -12.48 -4.99
C ASN A 84 -0.49 -12.58 -5.72
N PHE A 85 -1.00 -13.81 -5.91
CA PHE A 85 -2.27 -14.01 -6.59
C PHE A 85 -3.45 -13.74 -5.66
N LYS A 86 -4.54 -13.16 -6.22
CA LYS A 86 -5.82 -13.05 -5.52
C LYS A 86 -6.38 -14.46 -5.29
N VAL A 87 -7.08 -14.65 -4.17
CA VAL A 87 -7.65 -15.95 -3.78
C VAL A 87 -8.47 -16.57 -4.92
N GLY A 88 -9.30 -15.80 -5.63
CA GLY A 88 -10.07 -16.29 -6.77
C GLY A 88 -9.20 -16.86 -7.91
N ALA A 89 -8.06 -16.25 -8.20
CA ALA A 89 -7.14 -16.74 -9.23
C ALA A 89 -6.43 -18.03 -8.80
N ILE A 90 -6.16 -18.19 -7.51
CA ILE A 90 -5.60 -19.44 -6.97
C ILE A 90 -6.62 -20.57 -7.04
N VAL A 91 -7.87 -20.29 -6.68
CA VAL A 91 -8.98 -21.23 -6.79
C VAL A 91 -9.16 -21.69 -8.24
N ASP A 92 -9.21 -20.76 -9.20
CA ASP A 92 -9.32 -21.09 -10.63
C ASP A 92 -8.12 -21.90 -11.14
N TYR A 93 -6.91 -21.56 -10.70
CA TYR A 93 -5.70 -22.30 -11.05
C TYR A 93 -5.75 -23.74 -10.51
N LEU A 94 -6.03 -23.92 -9.22
CA LEU A 94 -6.11 -25.24 -8.60
C LEU A 94 -7.17 -26.12 -9.28
N LEU A 95 -8.33 -25.58 -9.60
CA LEU A 95 -9.38 -26.30 -10.31
C LEU A 95 -9.05 -26.59 -11.78
N SER A 96 -8.08 -25.91 -12.37
CA SER A 96 -7.63 -26.15 -13.75
C SER A 96 -6.64 -27.31 -13.90
N ILE A 97 -6.10 -27.82 -12.79
CA ILE A 97 -5.11 -28.88 -12.79
C ILE A 97 -5.80 -30.26 -12.98
N ASP A 98 -5.28 -31.06 -13.87
CA ASP A 98 -5.70 -32.48 -14.01
C ASP A 98 -4.88 -33.35 -13.06
N TYR A 99 -5.40 -33.56 -11.86
CA TYR A 99 -4.73 -34.33 -10.80
C TYR A 99 -4.57 -35.83 -11.09
N THR A 100 -5.16 -36.34 -12.18
CA THR A 100 -5.05 -37.76 -12.53
C THR A 100 -3.78 -38.10 -13.30
N ASN A 101 -3.18 -37.12 -13.96
CA ASN A 101 -2.06 -37.31 -14.90
C ASN A 101 -0.80 -36.49 -14.56
N VAL A 102 -0.76 -35.85 -13.39
CA VAL A 102 0.34 -34.92 -13.05
C VAL A 102 1.20 -35.50 -11.93
N SER A 103 2.47 -35.71 -12.22
CA SER A 103 3.49 -36.15 -11.25
C SER A 103 4.22 -34.98 -10.56
N SER A 104 4.00 -33.75 -11.02
CA SER A 104 4.58 -32.54 -10.43
C SER A 104 3.66 -31.32 -10.69
N VAL A 105 3.80 -30.28 -9.87
CA VAL A 105 3.03 -29.04 -10.03
C VAL A 105 3.19 -28.49 -11.46
N PRO A 106 2.09 -28.36 -12.23
CA PRO A 106 2.17 -27.83 -13.58
C PRO A 106 2.80 -26.44 -13.58
N GLN A 107 3.62 -26.15 -14.60
CA GLN A 107 4.02 -24.76 -14.80
C GLN A 107 2.75 -23.93 -14.94
N LEU A 108 2.61 -22.92 -14.10
CA LEU A 108 1.65 -21.86 -14.36
C LEU A 108 1.95 -21.40 -15.79
N LYS A 109 1.05 -21.73 -16.72
CA LYS A 109 0.95 -20.86 -17.89
C LYS A 109 0.62 -19.53 -17.27
N GLU A 110 1.61 -18.64 -17.23
CA GLU A 110 1.27 -17.24 -17.10
C GLU A 110 0.10 -17.07 -18.07
N LYS A 111 -1.13 -16.94 -17.54
CA LYS A 111 -2.03 -16.06 -18.23
C LYS A 111 -1.24 -14.76 -18.23
N THR A 112 -0.48 -14.56 -19.27
CA THR A 112 -0.46 -13.28 -19.90
C THR A 112 -1.93 -12.97 -20.19
N GLU A 113 -2.73 -12.57 -19.16
CA GLU A 113 -3.50 -11.39 -19.41
C GLU A 113 -2.46 -10.54 -20.08
N ASN A 114 -2.71 -10.17 -21.34
CA ASN A 114 -1.99 -9.08 -21.96
C ASN A 114 -2.28 -7.89 -21.06
N LEU A 115 -1.63 -7.87 -19.91
CA LEU A 115 -1.40 -6.71 -19.10
C LEU A 115 -0.55 -5.89 -20.03
N VAL A 116 -1.24 -5.10 -20.85
CA VAL A 116 -0.65 -4.02 -21.59
C VAL A 116 0.28 -3.41 -20.56
N ASP A 117 1.56 -3.46 -20.83
CA ASP A 117 2.59 -2.83 -20.01
C ASP A 117 2.33 -1.35 -20.17
N THR A 118 1.27 -0.87 -19.47
CA THR A 118 0.82 0.49 -19.59
C THR A 118 1.86 1.28 -18.83
N ASP A 119 2.78 1.82 -19.60
CA ASP A 119 3.70 2.82 -19.12
C ASP A 119 2.85 4.06 -18.80
N TYR A 120 2.73 4.36 -17.51
CA TYR A 120 2.02 5.55 -17.07
C TYR A 120 2.89 6.81 -17.11
N ASP A 121 4.15 6.70 -17.58
CA ASP A 121 5.07 7.84 -17.65
C ASP A 121 4.46 8.98 -18.48
N GLU A 122 3.87 8.69 -19.65
CA GLU A 122 3.22 9.71 -20.49
C GLU A 122 2.02 10.35 -19.78
N PHE A 123 1.12 9.54 -19.23
CA PHE A 123 -0.03 10.05 -18.49
C PHE A 123 0.37 10.91 -17.30
N ILE A 124 1.37 10.48 -16.53
CA ILE A 124 1.87 11.23 -15.36
C ILE A 124 2.54 12.53 -15.83
N ALA A 125 3.35 12.49 -16.90
CA ALA A 125 4.00 13.67 -17.46
C ALA A 125 2.97 14.70 -17.95
N ASP A 126 1.94 14.26 -18.65
CA ASP A 126 0.86 15.14 -19.13
C ASP A 126 0.08 15.76 -17.98
N ALA A 127 -0.24 14.99 -16.96
CA ALA A 127 -0.92 15.50 -15.77
C ALA A 127 -0.09 16.55 -15.01
N LEU A 128 1.21 16.31 -14.84
CA LEU A 128 2.15 17.28 -14.23
C LEU A 128 2.26 18.55 -15.08
N ASN A 129 2.40 18.42 -16.40
CA ASN A 129 2.48 19.56 -17.31
C ASN A 129 1.19 20.39 -17.29
N LYS A 130 0.02 19.74 -17.24
CA LYS A 130 -1.26 20.43 -17.13
C LYS A 130 -1.37 21.21 -15.82
N PHE A 131 -1.00 20.61 -14.68
CA PHE A 131 -0.97 21.31 -13.39
C PHE A 131 -0.01 22.52 -13.43
N ASN A 132 1.22 22.33 -13.91
CA ASN A 132 2.19 23.41 -13.99
C ASN A 132 1.65 24.57 -14.82
N ARG A 133 1.05 24.30 -16.00
CA ARG A 133 0.42 25.31 -16.85
C ARG A 133 -0.76 26.01 -16.15
N ALA A 134 -1.61 25.24 -15.44
CA ALA A 134 -2.73 25.81 -14.70
C ALA A 134 -2.26 26.79 -13.61
N VAL A 135 -1.16 26.45 -12.91
CA VAL A 135 -0.54 27.36 -11.93
C VAL A 135 0.07 28.59 -12.61
N ASP A 136 0.83 28.42 -13.71
CA ASP A 136 1.47 29.53 -14.44
C ASP A 136 0.45 30.52 -14.97
N THR A 137 -0.71 30.05 -15.42
CA THR A 137 -1.77 30.89 -15.99
C THR A 137 -2.83 31.30 -14.97
N ASN A 138 -2.68 30.85 -13.70
CA ASN A 138 -3.69 31.02 -12.64
C ASN A 138 -5.10 30.59 -13.10
N ASN A 139 -5.20 29.41 -13.69
CA ASN A 139 -6.47 28.87 -14.19
C ASN A 139 -7.37 28.45 -13.03
N ASN A 140 -8.25 29.34 -12.58
CA ASN A 140 -9.13 29.09 -11.45
C ASN A 140 -10.03 27.85 -11.62
N GLN A 141 -10.46 27.53 -12.84
CA GLN A 141 -11.34 26.38 -13.09
C GLN A 141 -10.61 25.04 -12.85
N GLU A 142 -9.36 24.93 -13.25
CA GLU A 142 -8.54 23.73 -13.04
C GLU A 142 -8.05 23.63 -11.60
N LEU A 143 -7.84 24.75 -10.90
CA LEU A 143 -7.31 24.84 -9.54
C LEU A 143 -8.38 24.95 -8.44
N GLU A 144 -9.67 25.06 -8.79
CA GLU A 144 -10.79 25.30 -7.87
C GLU A 144 -10.79 24.36 -6.67
N TYR A 145 -10.61 23.07 -6.92
CA TYR A 145 -10.59 22.06 -5.85
C TYR A 145 -9.43 22.30 -4.85
N LEU A 146 -8.26 22.68 -5.34
CA LEU A 146 -7.10 22.95 -4.49
C LEU A 146 -7.30 24.25 -3.69
N TYR A 147 -7.89 25.28 -4.27
CA TYR A 147 -8.28 26.48 -3.55
C TYR A 147 -9.34 26.20 -2.48
N SER A 148 -10.31 25.32 -2.76
CA SER A 148 -11.31 24.90 -1.77
C SER A 148 -10.71 24.14 -0.57
N ARG A 149 -9.49 23.60 -0.72
CA ARG A 149 -8.72 22.99 0.36
C ARG A 149 -7.89 24.00 1.16
N GLY A 150 -7.94 25.29 0.81
CA GLY A 150 -7.24 26.37 1.51
C GLY A 150 -5.85 26.67 0.97
N TYR A 151 -5.43 26.04 -0.13
CA TYR A 151 -4.15 26.39 -0.78
C TYR A 151 -4.28 27.71 -1.55
N THR A 152 -3.22 28.49 -1.51
CA THR A 152 -3.08 29.72 -2.33
C THR A 152 -2.29 29.43 -3.60
N LEU A 153 -2.32 30.33 -4.57
CA LEU A 153 -1.48 30.22 -5.78
C LEU A 153 0.02 30.06 -5.42
N LYS A 154 0.49 30.81 -4.42
CA LYS A 154 1.87 30.71 -3.93
C LYS A 154 2.19 29.33 -3.37
N ASP A 155 1.22 28.66 -2.71
CA ASP A 155 1.39 27.30 -2.23
C ASP A 155 1.47 26.31 -3.40
N LEU A 156 0.63 26.52 -4.42
CA LEU A 156 0.61 25.65 -5.59
C LEU A 156 1.87 25.79 -6.45
N GLU A 157 2.51 26.94 -6.47
CA GLU A 157 3.82 27.13 -7.11
C GLU A 157 4.90 26.22 -6.50
N LEU A 158 4.85 25.96 -5.18
CA LEU A 158 5.76 25.03 -4.51
C LEU A 158 5.53 23.57 -4.89
N LEU A 159 4.33 23.25 -5.42
CA LEU A 159 3.93 21.90 -5.78
C LEU A 159 4.14 21.57 -7.26
N LYS A 160 4.63 22.51 -8.07
CA LYS A 160 5.01 22.22 -9.46
C LYS A 160 5.94 21.01 -9.50
N ASN A 161 5.72 20.11 -10.46
CA ASN A 161 6.42 18.84 -10.63
C ASN A 161 6.16 17.76 -9.55
N TYR A 162 5.30 18.05 -8.59
CA TYR A 162 4.90 17.07 -7.57
C TYR A 162 3.43 16.65 -7.68
N LEU A 163 2.58 17.54 -8.21
CA LEU A 163 1.15 17.35 -8.33
C LEU A 163 0.73 17.42 -9.79
N GLY A 164 -0.20 16.56 -10.20
CA GLY A 164 -0.77 16.54 -11.53
C GLY A 164 -2.28 16.78 -11.54
N ILE A 165 -2.82 17.12 -12.72
CA ILE A 165 -4.27 17.21 -12.99
C ILE A 165 -4.55 16.44 -14.28
N ASP A 166 -5.47 15.47 -14.26
CA ASP A 166 -5.89 14.74 -15.45
C ASP A 166 -6.90 15.51 -16.32
N GLU A 167 -7.33 14.92 -17.43
CA GLU A 167 -8.29 15.53 -18.35
C GLU A 167 -9.66 15.82 -17.73
N GLN A 168 -10.03 15.11 -16.68
CA GLN A 168 -11.27 15.29 -15.92
C GLN A 168 -11.09 16.23 -14.72
N ASN A 169 -9.94 16.89 -14.61
CA ASN A 169 -9.50 17.73 -13.48
C ASN A 169 -9.33 16.98 -12.16
N ASN A 170 -9.26 15.63 -12.16
CA ASN A 170 -8.90 14.88 -10.96
C ASN A 170 -7.44 15.17 -10.59
N ILE A 171 -7.13 15.12 -9.29
CA ILE A 171 -5.76 15.33 -8.83
C ILE A 171 -4.97 14.03 -8.95
N VAL A 172 -3.80 14.10 -9.56
CA VAL A 172 -2.89 12.98 -9.81
C VAL A 172 -1.70 13.06 -8.86
N PHE A 173 -1.52 12.03 -8.04
CA PHE A 173 -0.33 11.84 -7.20
C PHE A 173 0.53 10.75 -7.81
N ALA A 174 1.63 11.11 -8.44
CA ALA A 174 2.58 10.14 -9.01
C ALA A 174 3.34 9.44 -7.89
N CYS A 175 3.16 8.12 -7.76
CA CYS A 175 3.84 7.31 -6.75
C CYS A 175 5.15 6.71 -7.27
N SER A 176 5.18 6.35 -8.55
CA SER A 176 6.37 5.93 -9.31
C SER A 176 6.11 6.24 -10.79
N ARG A 177 7.06 5.93 -11.68
CA ARG A 177 6.83 6.01 -13.13
C ARG A 177 5.68 5.15 -13.63
N GLU A 178 5.31 4.13 -12.85
CA GLU A 178 4.37 3.09 -13.24
C GLU A 178 3.11 3.06 -12.36
N SER A 179 2.97 3.97 -11.39
CA SER A 179 1.82 3.99 -10.48
C SER A 179 1.46 5.39 -10.01
N TYR A 180 0.17 5.62 -9.88
CA TYR A 180 -0.37 6.87 -9.38
C TYR A 180 -1.65 6.64 -8.57
N ILE A 181 -2.02 7.63 -7.78
CA ILE A 181 -3.29 7.75 -7.09
C ILE A 181 -4.06 8.92 -7.69
N LEU A 182 -5.34 8.71 -8.03
CA LEU A 182 -6.26 9.78 -8.40
C LEU A 182 -7.11 10.17 -7.20
N ARG A 183 -7.20 11.47 -6.92
CA ARG A 183 -8.28 12.03 -6.13
C ARG A 183 -9.38 12.46 -7.07
N LEU A 184 -10.49 11.74 -7.04
CA LEU A 184 -11.64 12.02 -7.89
C LEU A 184 -12.38 13.28 -7.42
N LEU A 185 -12.61 14.24 -8.31
CA LEU A 185 -13.44 15.41 -8.03
C LEU A 185 -14.92 15.07 -8.04
N LYS A 186 -15.31 14.05 -8.79
CA LYS A 186 -16.65 13.49 -8.82
C LYS A 186 -16.61 12.07 -8.25
N PRO A 187 -16.69 11.91 -6.93
CA PRO A 187 -16.73 10.59 -6.30
C PRO A 187 -17.90 9.77 -6.81
N TRP A 188 -17.74 8.45 -6.82
CA TRP A 188 -18.83 7.54 -7.14
C TRP A 188 -19.07 6.57 -5.98
N HIS A 189 -20.27 5.98 -5.92
CA HIS A 189 -20.62 5.01 -4.89
C HIS A 189 -20.46 3.59 -5.42
N ASP A 190 -19.70 2.78 -4.69
CA ASP A 190 -19.61 1.36 -4.97
C ASP A 190 -20.98 0.70 -4.71
N LYS A 191 -21.57 0.14 -5.77
CA LYS A 191 -22.90 -0.49 -5.71
C LYS A 191 -22.97 -1.71 -4.78
N LYS A 192 -21.82 -2.33 -4.46
CA LYS A 192 -21.77 -3.53 -3.62
C LYS A 192 -21.82 -3.23 -2.12
N ASN A 193 -21.17 -2.17 -1.70
CA ASN A 193 -21.01 -1.86 -0.28
C ASN A 193 -21.49 -0.45 0.12
N GLY A 194 -22.01 0.33 -0.84
CA GLY A 194 -22.51 1.68 -0.63
C GLY A 194 -21.43 2.72 -0.28
N LYS A 195 -20.14 2.35 -0.32
CA LYS A 195 -19.05 3.27 0.01
C LYS A 195 -18.82 4.29 -1.10
N GLU A 196 -18.65 5.54 -0.70
CA GLU A 196 -18.18 6.59 -1.59
C GLU A 196 -16.70 6.38 -1.93
N ILE A 197 -16.40 6.25 -3.21
CA ILE A 197 -15.03 6.10 -3.72
C ILE A 197 -14.51 7.47 -4.13
N ARG A 198 -13.60 8.01 -3.35
CA ARG A 198 -12.94 9.30 -3.55
C ARG A 198 -11.56 9.18 -4.15
N TYR A 199 -10.94 8.01 -4.03
CA TYR A 199 -9.59 7.74 -4.52
C TYR A 199 -9.61 6.50 -5.42
N GLN A 200 -8.85 6.56 -6.49
CA GLN A 200 -8.66 5.45 -7.41
C GLN A 200 -7.17 5.26 -7.67
N ASN A 201 -6.71 4.07 -7.47
CA ASN A 201 -5.32 3.71 -7.78
C ASN A 201 -5.23 3.23 -9.24
N SER A 202 -4.10 3.54 -9.91
CA SER A 202 -3.76 2.90 -11.18
C SER A 202 -3.72 1.37 -11.02
N VAL A 203 -3.93 0.63 -12.12
CA VAL A 203 -3.91 -0.83 -12.06
C VAL A 203 -2.50 -1.32 -11.71
N LYS A 204 -2.39 -2.21 -10.72
CA LYS A 204 -1.11 -2.87 -10.41
C LYS A 204 -0.79 -3.89 -11.50
N LEU A 205 0.21 -3.62 -12.30
CA LEU A 205 0.65 -4.52 -13.37
C LEU A 205 1.84 -5.40 -12.97
N LYS A 206 2.66 -4.97 -12.00
CA LYS A 206 3.83 -5.73 -11.49
C LYS A 206 3.91 -5.64 -9.95
N ASN A 207 4.53 -6.64 -9.33
CA ASN A 207 4.71 -6.73 -7.87
C ASN A 207 5.60 -5.64 -7.26
N THR A 208 6.35 -4.90 -8.08
CA THR A 208 7.25 -3.83 -7.66
C THR A 208 6.57 -2.46 -7.54
N ARG A 209 5.32 -2.34 -8.01
CA ARG A 209 4.58 -1.07 -7.98
C ARG A 209 3.96 -0.83 -6.62
N HIS A 210 4.12 0.36 -6.12
CA HIS A 210 3.56 0.81 -4.85
C HIS A 210 2.72 2.07 -5.03
N TYR A 211 1.89 2.38 -4.03
CA TYR A 211 1.10 3.60 -3.98
C TYR A 211 1.56 4.56 -2.89
N CYS A 212 2.86 4.51 -2.57
CA CYS A 212 3.47 5.45 -1.64
C CYS A 212 3.88 6.71 -2.40
N TYR A 213 3.11 7.78 -2.24
CA TYR A 213 3.39 9.05 -2.91
C TYR A 213 4.71 9.65 -2.43
N LEU A 214 5.64 9.92 -3.34
CA LEU A 214 6.98 10.44 -3.12
C LEU A 214 7.97 9.52 -2.36
N LEU A 215 7.68 8.25 -2.14
CA LEU A 215 8.64 7.33 -1.50
C LEU A 215 9.95 7.21 -2.30
N ASP A 216 9.90 7.31 -3.63
CA ASP A 216 11.09 7.22 -4.49
C ASP A 216 12.08 8.38 -4.27
N THR A 217 11.61 9.48 -3.67
CA THR A 217 12.49 10.59 -3.27
C THR A 217 13.37 10.24 -2.05
N VAL A 218 13.08 9.17 -1.32
CA VAL A 218 13.88 8.69 -0.19
C VAL A 218 15.11 7.96 -0.72
N ASN A 219 16.22 8.67 -0.81
CA ASN A 219 17.54 8.18 -1.19
C ASN A 219 18.61 8.81 -0.31
N GLN A 220 19.84 8.31 -0.38
CA GLN A 220 20.95 8.77 0.48
C GLN A 220 21.19 10.27 0.37
N GLU A 221 21.25 10.82 -0.85
CA GLU A 221 21.50 12.24 -1.09
C GLU A 221 20.41 13.13 -0.46
N ASN A 222 19.14 12.81 -0.70
CA ASN A 222 18.03 13.58 -0.16
C ASN A 222 17.91 13.47 1.36
N VAL A 223 18.24 12.33 1.96
CA VAL A 223 18.26 12.16 3.42
C VAL A 223 19.35 13.03 4.04
N ILE A 224 20.54 13.04 3.49
CA ILE A 224 21.64 13.91 3.97
C ILE A 224 21.27 15.39 3.80
N LYS A 225 20.75 15.79 2.63
CA LYS A 225 20.33 17.17 2.35
C LYS A 225 19.24 17.68 3.31
N ASN A 226 18.42 16.78 3.84
CA ASN A 226 17.34 17.11 4.79
C ASN A 226 17.75 16.83 6.24
N ASN A 227 19.02 16.95 6.58
CA ASN A 227 19.55 16.76 7.93
C ASN A 227 19.16 15.41 8.56
N TYR A 228 19.09 14.37 7.74
CA TYR A 228 18.70 13.01 8.14
C TYR A 228 17.26 12.87 8.64
N ASN A 229 16.39 13.83 8.35
CA ASN A 229 14.99 13.82 8.79
C ASN A 229 14.06 13.35 7.66
N ILE A 230 13.19 12.40 7.97
CA ILE A 230 12.16 11.83 7.07
C ILE A 230 10.81 11.94 7.77
N PHE A 231 9.79 12.46 7.06
CA PHE A 231 8.43 12.61 7.55
C PHE A 231 7.48 11.70 6.77
N ILE A 232 6.69 10.88 7.47
CA ILE A 232 5.80 9.88 6.88
C ILE A 232 4.36 10.21 7.24
N PHE A 233 3.50 10.36 6.23
CA PHE A 233 2.08 10.62 6.36
C PHE A 233 1.24 9.44 5.86
N GLU A 234 -0.03 9.39 6.25
CA GLU A 234 -0.97 8.40 5.71
C GLU A 234 -1.44 8.80 4.32
N GLY A 235 -1.81 10.07 4.13
CA GLY A 235 -2.40 10.61 2.92
C GLY A 235 -1.46 11.47 2.07
N ALA A 236 -1.68 11.47 0.74
CA ALA A 236 -0.91 12.29 -0.18
C ALA A 236 -1.17 13.79 0.05
N PHE A 237 -2.40 14.18 0.41
CA PHE A 237 -2.70 15.59 0.75
C PHE A 237 -1.95 16.05 1.98
N ASP A 238 -1.78 15.21 2.99
CA ASP A 238 -1.03 15.55 4.20
C ASP A 238 0.44 15.78 3.89
N THR A 239 0.99 14.95 2.99
CA THR A 239 2.35 15.12 2.49
C THR A 239 2.55 16.46 1.80
N ILE A 240 1.67 16.85 0.86
CA ILE A 240 1.81 18.14 0.14
C ILE A 240 1.57 19.33 1.05
N THR A 241 0.62 19.23 2.00
CA THR A 241 0.38 20.28 3.00
C THR A 241 1.64 20.52 3.85
N PHE A 242 2.26 19.45 4.34
CA PHE A 242 3.51 19.56 5.09
C PHE A 242 4.65 20.15 4.26
N ARG A 243 4.79 19.73 2.99
CA ARG A 243 5.79 20.28 2.08
C ARG A 243 5.61 21.77 1.81
N ILE A 244 4.38 22.24 1.67
CA ILE A 244 4.05 23.69 1.57
C ILE A 244 4.55 24.41 2.84
N LEU A 245 4.19 23.90 4.02
CA LEU A 245 4.51 24.52 5.30
C LEU A 245 6.03 24.55 5.59
N CYS A 246 6.76 23.57 5.06
CA CYS A 246 8.23 23.52 5.12
C CYS A 246 8.90 24.23 3.94
N ASN A 247 8.16 24.94 3.10
CA ASN A 247 8.68 25.62 1.91
C ASN A 247 9.47 24.66 0.99
N ASN A 248 8.99 23.42 0.86
CA ASN A 248 9.61 22.32 0.11
C ASN A 248 11.00 21.88 0.59
N LYS A 249 11.37 22.24 1.82
CA LYS A 249 12.68 21.94 2.41
C LYS A 249 12.69 20.70 3.29
N CYS A 250 11.66 19.86 3.20
CA CYS A 250 11.54 18.62 4.00
C CYS A 250 11.42 17.40 3.10
N LEU A 251 12.01 16.30 3.54
CA LEU A 251 11.82 15.01 2.90
C LEU A 251 10.57 14.34 3.49
N ALA A 252 9.45 14.40 2.75
CA ALA A 252 8.18 13.89 3.19
C ALA A 252 7.52 13.03 2.09
N PHE A 253 6.87 11.95 2.52
CA PHE A 253 6.11 11.05 1.63
C PHE A 253 4.90 10.46 2.36
N SER A 254 3.97 9.81 1.64
CA SER A 254 2.85 9.09 2.24
C SER A 254 2.84 7.61 1.91
N THR A 255 2.17 6.83 2.79
CA THR A 255 2.03 5.37 2.64
C THR A 255 1.02 4.97 1.56
N GLY A 256 0.13 5.88 1.16
CA GLY A 256 -0.96 5.61 0.22
C GLY A 256 -2.15 4.88 0.84
N GLY A 257 -2.26 4.89 2.17
CA GLY A 257 -3.32 4.28 2.98
C GLY A 257 -2.76 3.53 4.18
N ALA A 258 -3.56 3.44 5.24
CA ALA A 258 -3.13 2.93 6.53
C ALA A 258 -2.58 1.49 6.51
N ASP A 259 -3.18 0.60 5.71
CA ASP A 259 -2.89 -0.84 5.76
C ASP A 259 -1.81 -1.29 4.77
N SER A 260 -1.15 -0.36 4.07
CA SER A 260 -0.34 -0.74 2.92
C SER A 260 1.14 -0.39 3.05
N ASN A 261 1.99 -1.34 2.61
CA ASN A 261 3.38 -1.10 2.29
C ASN A 261 4.35 -0.87 3.48
N HIS A 262 3.99 -1.16 4.74
CA HIS A 262 4.89 -0.96 5.88
C HIS A 262 6.25 -1.63 5.70
N ASN A 263 6.29 -2.90 5.24
CA ASN A 263 7.55 -3.59 4.99
C ASN A 263 8.37 -2.91 3.89
N LEU A 264 7.74 -2.52 2.77
CA LEU A 264 8.40 -1.82 1.67
C LEU A 264 9.03 -0.51 2.14
N ILE A 265 8.29 0.26 2.95
CA ILE A 265 8.76 1.54 3.50
C ILE A 265 9.94 1.31 4.45
N ALA A 266 9.80 0.35 5.36
CA ALA A 266 10.86 0.02 6.30
C ALA A 266 12.12 -0.50 5.59
N ASP A 267 11.98 -1.39 4.62
CA ASP A 267 13.10 -1.91 3.81
C ASP A 267 13.82 -0.78 3.07
N LYS A 268 13.06 0.14 2.46
CA LYS A 268 13.62 1.30 1.75
C LYS A 268 14.42 2.19 2.69
N ILE A 269 13.85 2.57 3.84
CA ILE A 269 14.50 3.48 4.81
C ILE A 269 15.68 2.79 5.48
N ASN A 270 15.56 1.53 5.92
CA ASN A 270 16.66 0.78 6.51
C ASN A 270 17.82 0.64 5.51
N SER A 271 17.54 0.31 4.25
CA SER A 271 18.56 0.21 3.19
C SER A 271 19.29 1.54 2.93
N VAL A 272 18.61 2.68 3.09
CA VAL A 272 19.25 4.00 2.98
C VAL A 272 20.06 4.30 4.24
N ALA A 273 19.50 4.04 5.42
CA ALA A 273 20.14 4.29 6.70
C ALA A 273 21.43 3.46 6.89
N ASP A 274 21.47 2.23 6.37
CA ASP A 274 22.67 1.38 6.42
C ASP A 274 23.85 1.95 5.62
N LYS A 275 23.58 2.83 4.64
CA LYS A 275 24.59 3.50 3.80
C LYS A 275 25.05 4.86 4.36
N ILE A 276 24.52 5.27 5.50
CA ILE A 276 24.78 6.56 6.13
C ILE A 276 25.39 6.32 7.51
N ASP A 277 26.42 7.10 7.87
CA ASP A 277 27.08 6.97 9.17
C ASP A 277 26.19 7.49 10.32
N ASN A 278 25.48 8.59 10.08
CA ASN A 278 24.57 9.18 11.06
C ASN A 278 23.26 8.40 11.15
N LYS A 279 22.61 8.47 12.32
CA LYS A 279 21.26 7.94 12.46
C LYS A 279 20.25 8.77 11.65
N VAL A 280 19.33 8.09 11.03
CA VAL A 280 18.19 8.71 10.34
C VAL A 280 17.05 8.90 11.34
N ASN A 281 16.47 10.10 11.36
CA ASN A 281 15.29 10.42 12.17
C ASN A 281 14.04 10.23 11.34
N VAL A 282 13.12 9.38 11.79
CA VAL A 282 11.86 9.10 11.14
C VAL A 282 10.71 9.59 12.01
N PHE A 283 9.92 10.52 11.48
CA PHE A 283 8.73 11.08 12.11
C PHE A 283 7.50 10.46 11.45
N ILE A 284 6.77 9.60 12.18
CA ILE A 284 5.52 9.00 11.70
C ILE A 284 4.37 9.91 12.14
N LEU A 285 3.73 10.55 11.16
CA LEU A 285 2.70 11.58 11.35
C LEU A 285 1.37 11.10 10.74
N PHE A 286 0.91 9.93 11.19
CA PHE A 286 -0.38 9.37 10.79
C PHE A 286 -1.54 10.08 11.48
N ASP A 287 -2.75 9.83 10.99
CA ASP A 287 -3.98 10.42 11.49
C ASP A 287 -4.15 10.23 13.01
N ASN A 288 -4.72 11.20 13.69
CA ASN A 288 -5.03 11.15 15.12
C ASN A 288 -6.30 10.32 15.39
N ASP A 289 -6.33 9.08 14.91
CA ASP A 289 -7.37 8.11 15.21
C ASP A 289 -6.78 6.74 15.59
N ILE A 290 -7.62 5.81 16.01
CA ILE A 290 -7.20 4.48 16.46
C ILE A 290 -6.45 3.73 15.35
N ALA A 291 -6.87 3.88 14.09
CA ALA A 291 -6.22 3.21 12.96
C ALA A 291 -4.81 3.78 12.74
N GLY A 292 -4.66 5.11 12.75
CA GLY A 292 -3.37 5.78 12.64
C GLY A 292 -2.40 5.43 13.78
N GLU A 293 -2.89 5.36 15.04
CA GLU A 293 -2.08 4.93 16.19
C GLU A 293 -1.58 3.49 16.06
N ASN A 294 -2.45 2.56 15.64
CA ASN A 294 -2.08 1.16 15.42
C ASN A 294 -1.04 1.01 14.31
N ASN A 295 -1.27 1.66 13.17
CA ASN A 295 -0.36 1.60 12.03
C ASN A 295 0.98 2.29 12.30
N THR A 296 0.98 3.38 13.08
CA THR A 296 2.20 4.02 13.59
C THR A 296 3.04 3.02 14.39
N SER A 297 2.42 2.27 15.29
CA SER A 297 3.11 1.27 16.11
C SER A 297 3.68 0.14 15.26
N LEU A 298 2.89 -0.40 14.32
CA LEU A 298 3.32 -1.47 13.41
C LEU A 298 4.50 -1.05 12.53
N LEU A 299 4.44 0.16 11.95
CA LEU A 299 5.55 0.66 11.12
C LEU A 299 6.80 0.92 11.95
N ALA A 300 6.66 1.49 13.16
CA ALA A 300 7.79 1.81 14.02
C ALA A 300 8.60 0.57 14.45
N GLU A 301 7.94 -0.59 14.59
CA GLU A 301 8.59 -1.85 14.96
C GLU A 301 9.50 -2.42 13.87
N LEU A 302 9.29 -2.04 12.61
CA LEU A 302 10.04 -2.55 11.46
C LEU A 302 11.38 -1.85 11.23
N PHE A 303 11.63 -0.70 11.88
CA PHE A 303 12.86 0.04 11.68
C PHE A 303 14.03 -0.51 12.49
N ASN A 304 15.22 -0.47 11.89
CA ASN A 304 16.48 -0.83 12.54
C ASN A 304 16.88 0.22 13.61
N LYS A 305 16.62 -0.10 14.87
CA LYS A 305 16.85 0.80 16.02
C LYS A 305 18.31 1.25 16.20
N ASN A 306 19.27 0.55 15.59
CA ASN A 306 20.69 0.94 15.63
C ASN A 306 20.98 2.10 14.66
N LYS A 307 20.20 2.22 13.57
CA LYS A 307 20.40 3.18 12.48
C LYS A 307 19.29 4.22 12.36
N VAL A 308 18.12 3.96 12.95
CA VAL A 308 16.93 4.81 12.82
C VAL A 308 16.40 5.20 14.20
N ASN A 309 16.21 6.50 14.41
CA ASN A 309 15.44 7.04 15.54
C ASN A 309 14.01 7.24 15.08
N VAL A 310 13.02 6.75 15.81
CA VAL A 310 11.61 6.82 15.43
C VAL A 310 10.82 7.70 16.41
N TYR A 311 10.10 8.67 15.87
CA TYR A 311 9.26 9.61 16.61
C TYR A 311 7.79 9.40 16.24
N THR A 312 6.98 8.91 17.20
CA THR A 312 5.60 8.45 16.97
C THR A 312 4.51 9.33 17.60
N LYS A 313 4.90 10.34 18.39
CA LYS A 313 3.93 11.16 19.15
C LYS A 313 3.75 12.59 18.63
N MET A 314 4.44 12.94 17.55
CA MET A 314 4.47 14.31 17.05
C MET A 314 3.16 14.72 16.34
N SER A 315 2.38 13.76 15.83
CA SER A 315 1.06 14.03 15.24
C SER A 315 0.13 14.72 16.23
N LYS A 316 0.09 14.27 17.49
CA LYS A 316 -0.74 14.90 18.56
C LYS A 316 -0.33 16.34 18.88
N PHE A 317 0.94 16.68 18.71
CA PHE A 317 1.43 18.04 18.84
C PHE A 317 1.05 18.90 17.64
N LEU A 318 1.21 18.37 16.41
CA LEU A 318 0.98 19.10 15.19
C LEU A 318 -0.51 19.26 14.88
N PHE A 319 -1.32 18.20 15.04
CA PHE A 319 -2.76 18.18 14.69
C PHE A 319 -3.66 18.37 15.92
N LYS A 320 -3.33 19.32 16.77
CA LYS A 320 -3.89 19.52 18.10
C LYS A 320 -5.41 19.49 18.15
N ASN A 321 -6.09 20.02 17.14
CA ASN A 321 -7.54 20.19 17.10
C ASN A 321 -8.21 19.42 15.96
N SER A 322 -7.46 18.59 15.23
CA SER A 322 -7.93 17.91 14.01
C SER A 322 -7.44 16.48 13.92
N LYS A 323 -8.00 15.75 12.97
CA LYS A 323 -7.61 14.38 12.67
C LYS A 323 -6.24 14.32 11.97
N ASP A 324 -6.01 15.21 11.02
CA ASP A 324 -4.83 15.23 10.17
C ASP A 324 -4.30 16.66 9.94
N ILE A 325 -3.13 16.76 9.28
CA ILE A 325 -2.48 18.06 9.06
C ILE A 325 -3.25 18.93 8.06
N THR A 326 -3.94 18.34 7.09
CA THR A 326 -4.71 19.08 6.09
C THR A 326 -5.94 19.73 6.72
N ASP A 327 -6.59 19.07 7.65
CA ASP A 327 -7.71 19.63 8.41
C ASP A 327 -7.22 20.72 9.38
N GLU A 328 -6.10 20.51 10.07
CA GLU A 328 -5.48 21.53 10.93
C GLU A 328 -5.06 22.77 10.14
N PHE A 329 -4.52 22.59 8.93
CA PHE A 329 -4.15 23.67 8.02
C PHE A 329 -5.35 24.58 7.67
N LYS A 330 -6.52 24.00 7.46
CA LYS A 330 -7.76 24.76 7.20
C LYS A 330 -8.27 25.51 8.41
N ILE A 331 -8.11 24.93 9.61
CA ILE A 331 -8.62 25.51 10.86
C ILE A 331 -7.75 26.69 11.29
N ASN A 332 -6.43 26.50 11.34
CA ASN A 332 -5.51 27.52 11.82
C ASN A 332 -4.10 27.36 11.23
N ARG A 333 -3.95 27.82 9.99
CA ARG A 333 -2.70 27.74 9.26
C ARG A 333 -1.52 28.39 10.00
N ALA A 334 -1.72 29.59 10.54
CA ALA A 334 -0.62 30.35 11.16
C ALA A 334 -0.07 29.66 12.41
N GLU A 335 -0.94 29.07 13.24
CA GLU A 335 -0.51 28.31 14.42
C GLU A 335 0.20 27.01 14.03
N LEU A 336 -0.29 26.35 12.96
CA LEU A 336 0.35 25.14 12.44
C LEU A 336 1.75 25.44 11.87
N GLU A 337 1.91 26.54 11.12
CA GLU A 337 3.21 27.04 10.63
C GLU A 337 4.20 27.24 11.79
N ASN A 338 3.78 27.91 12.85
CA ASN A 338 4.62 28.11 14.05
C ASN A 338 5.02 26.80 14.73
N ARG A 339 4.10 25.81 14.82
CA ARG A 339 4.41 24.49 15.40
C ARG A 339 5.41 23.70 14.54
N ILE A 340 5.27 23.77 13.22
CA ILE A 340 6.19 23.13 12.30
C ILE A 340 7.57 23.79 12.34
N GLU A 341 7.63 25.11 12.35
CA GLU A 341 8.88 25.84 12.51
C GLU A 341 9.59 25.47 13.83
N CYS A 342 8.85 25.40 14.92
CA CYS A 342 9.37 24.96 16.21
C CYS A 342 9.91 23.53 16.14
N LEU A 343 9.19 22.60 15.50
CA LEU A 343 9.65 21.22 15.28
C LEU A 343 10.96 21.22 14.49
N LEU A 344 11.00 21.90 13.35
CA LEU A 344 12.17 21.90 12.45
C LEU A 344 13.41 22.55 13.07
N ASN A 345 13.23 23.52 13.96
CA ASN A 345 14.35 24.15 14.69
C ASN A 345 14.86 23.30 15.86
N THR A 346 14.11 22.28 16.27
CA THR A 346 14.46 21.39 17.41
C THR A 346 15.19 20.12 16.95
N ILE A 347 15.05 19.75 15.69
CA ILE A 347 15.62 18.55 15.06
C ILE A 347 16.74 18.94 14.09
#